data_c304692f201dff19d7e65ff800ed7666
#
_entry.id   c304692f201dff19d7e65ff800ed7666
#
_cell.length_a   1.000
_cell.length_b   1.000
_cell.length_c   1.000
_cell.angle_alpha   90.00
_cell.angle_beta   90.00
_cell.angle_gamma   90.00
#
_symmetry.space_group_name_H-M   'P 1'
#
loop_
_entity.id
_entity.type
_entity.pdbx_description
1 polymer ?
#
loop_
_entity_poly.entity_id
_entity_poly.type
_entity_poly.pdbx_seq_one_letter_code
_entity_poly.pdbx_strand_id
1 'polypeptide(L)'
;MTKLFRHTILLLATIGMFVACDDRAIPSDKLGTDGITQSRIVYDTIKNMRDLIPGPNGDTIDIDMAVQYGLDSVPEGTTSSKGFYILAAVKNHSTKEKEQFNPSYGNFYVYLRNKLGNRELFCYRLMGIKGQKFTDLNQMAPGDVVVVYGNIQNYYGSIQLSGGKLVTSDNPLSGYKPDPIVVLSESFDESAGAFTIDVKKAASADVWQHIAAAGSKQGYMCATANINGTEEASESWLVSPAMDLTKCKNGALLTFSHYGFYTGDATGREDMLRLMVSKDGGEWEQLTLDSEMWNQNVKQKRFTEATIDLANYVSANTKIAFAYKSEAGKAMTWAVQNIRIGEPKDE
;
A
#
# COMPACT_ATOMS: atom_id res chain seq x y z
N MET A 1 17.31 55.84 -16.30
CA MET A 1 16.95 54.56 -16.96
C MET A 1 18.03 53.48 -16.71
N THR A 2 18.32 53.10 -15.47
CA THR A 2 19.42 52.12 -15.20
C THR A 2 19.16 51.28 -13.96
N LYS A 3 17.91 50.90 -13.69
CA LYS A 3 17.58 49.98 -12.56
C LYS A 3 16.77 48.74 -12.95
N LEU A 4 16.46 48.52 -14.24
CA LEU A 4 15.61 47.39 -14.67
C LEU A 4 16.41 46.21 -15.23
N PHE A 5 17.71 46.30 -15.41
CA PHE A 5 18.53 45.26 -16.05
C PHE A 5 19.25 44.31 -15.06
N ARG A 6 19.17 44.55 -13.75
CA ARG A 6 19.89 43.73 -12.76
C ARG A 6 19.08 42.58 -12.16
N HIS A 7 17.77 42.52 -12.37
CA HIS A 7 16.94 41.48 -11.78
C HIS A 7 16.66 40.28 -12.71
N THR A 8 16.86 40.43 -14.02
CA THR A 8 16.56 39.36 -14.99
C THR A 8 17.73 38.38 -15.16
N ILE A 9 18.95 38.75 -14.80
CA ILE A 9 20.14 37.88 -14.91
C ILE A 9 20.26 36.94 -13.70
N LEU A 10 19.68 37.30 -12.56
CA LEU A 10 19.73 36.46 -11.34
C LEU A 10 18.74 35.29 -11.34
N LEU A 11 17.68 35.39 -12.15
CA LEU A 11 16.65 34.32 -12.24
C LEU A 11 17.06 33.18 -13.19
N LEU A 12 17.93 33.45 -14.18
CA LEU A 12 18.44 32.42 -15.09
C LEU A 12 19.61 31.62 -14.51
N ALA A 13 20.35 32.18 -13.55
CA ALA A 13 21.45 31.46 -12.90
C ALA A 13 20.98 30.44 -11.84
N THR A 14 19.79 30.61 -11.27
CA THR A 14 19.25 29.67 -10.28
C THR A 14 18.58 28.45 -10.90
N ILE A 15 18.09 28.52 -12.14
CA ILE A 15 17.50 27.40 -12.84
C ILE A 15 18.61 26.47 -13.40
N GLY A 16 19.76 26.98 -13.78
CA GLY A 16 20.90 26.20 -14.27
C GLY A 16 21.64 25.40 -13.19
N MET A 17 21.54 25.78 -11.91
CA MET A 17 22.24 25.07 -10.82
C MET A 17 21.47 23.88 -10.27
N PHE A 18 20.15 23.80 -10.47
CA PHE A 18 19.37 22.65 -9.99
C PHE A 18 19.43 21.44 -10.92
N VAL A 19 19.75 21.60 -12.20
CA VAL A 19 19.90 20.50 -13.16
C VAL A 19 21.26 19.80 -13.03
N ALA A 20 22.29 20.49 -12.57
CA ALA A 20 23.65 19.93 -12.46
C ALA A 20 23.88 19.08 -11.21
N CYS A 21 22.98 19.08 -10.22
CA CYS A 21 23.11 18.28 -9.01
C CYS A 21 22.51 16.87 -9.13
N ASP A 22 21.62 16.61 -10.10
CA ASP A 22 21.00 15.30 -10.26
C ASP A 22 21.88 14.28 -11.00
N ASP A 23 22.73 14.74 -11.92
CA ASP A 23 23.58 13.86 -12.71
C ASP A 23 24.78 13.25 -11.94
N ARG A 24 25.06 13.74 -10.73
CA ARG A 24 26.14 13.21 -9.88
C ARG A 24 25.71 12.08 -8.96
N ALA A 25 24.44 11.79 -8.90
CA ALA A 25 23.89 10.84 -7.92
C ALA A 25 24.15 9.37 -8.28
N ILE A 26 24.36 9.04 -9.57
CA ILE A 26 24.53 7.67 -10.07
C ILE A 26 25.65 7.63 -11.10
N PRO A 27 26.64 6.73 -10.95
CA PRO A 27 27.69 6.58 -11.94
C PRO A 27 27.15 6.19 -13.31
N SER A 28 27.65 6.87 -14.36
CA SER A 28 27.21 6.69 -15.74
C SER A 28 27.43 5.28 -16.31
N ASP A 29 28.36 4.51 -15.75
CA ASP A 29 28.65 3.13 -16.14
C ASP A 29 27.54 2.13 -15.83
N LYS A 30 26.59 2.52 -14.98
CA LYS A 30 25.41 1.71 -14.60
C LYS A 30 24.11 2.16 -15.25
N LEU A 31 24.16 3.25 -15.98
CA LEU A 31 23.01 3.82 -16.64
C LEU A 31 23.02 3.37 -18.11
N GLY A 32 21.87 3.04 -18.65
CA GLY A 32 21.73 2.75 -20.08
C GLY A 32 22.13 3.94 -20.95
N THR A 33 21.87 3.86 -22.24
CA THR A 33 22.25 4.86 -23.24
C THR A 33 21.64 6.27 -23.01
N ASP A 34 20.65 6.39 -22.14
CA ASP A 34 19.97 7.63 -21.74
C ASP A 34 20.18 7.97 -20.25
N GLY A 35 21.39 7.84 -19.75
CA GLY A 35 21.81 7.96 -18.35
C GLY A 35 20.98 8.89 -17.44
N ILE A 36 20.49 10.02 -17.96
CA ILE A 36 19.69 11.00 -17.20
C ILE A 36 18.33 10.41 -16.79
N THR A 37 17.65 9.73 -17.70
CA THR A 37 16.31 9.15 -17.45
C THR A 37 16.40 8.01 -16.41
N GLN A 38 17.42 7.15 -16.53
CA GLN A 38 17.62 6.07 -15.57
C GLN A 38 18.06 6.58 -14.18
N SER A 39 18.90 7.61 -14.12
CA SER A 39 19.26 8.25 -12.86
C SER A 39 18.04 8.78 -12.12
N ARG A 40 17.12 9.41 -12.84
CA ARG A 40 15.89 9.94 -12.26
C ARG A 40 14.96 8.85 -11.76
N ILE A 41 14.79 7.77 -12.56
CA ILE A 41 13.95 6.62 -12.16
C ILE A 41 14.49 5.98 -10.88
N VAL A 42 15.78 5.71 -10.80
CA VAL A 42 16.38 5.12 -9.59
C VAL A 42 16.25 6.04 -8.39
N TYR A 43 16.41 7.36 -8.57
CA TYR A 43 16.24 8.33 -7.50
C TYR A 43 14.80 8.36 -6.97
N ASP A 44 13.83 8.41 -7.85
CA ASP A 44 12.41 8.42 -7.49
C ASP A 44 12.01 7.10 -6.81
N THR A 45 12.54 5.97 -7.27
CA THR A 45 12.33 4.66 -6.65
C THR A 45 12.92 4.61 -5.24
N ILE A 46 14.14 5.08 -5.03
CA ILE A 46 14.76 5.16 -3.69
C ILE A 46 13.90 6.05 -2.75
N LYS A 47 13.44 7.17 -3.23
CA LYS A 47 12.59 8.07 -2.46
C LYS A 47 11.26 7.39 -2.08
N ASN A 48 10.59 6.79 -3.05
CA ASN A 48 9.32 6.11 -2.84
C ASN A 48 9.46 4.91 -1.88
N MET A 49 10.53 4.14 -1.99
CA MET A 49 10.80 3.03 -1.08
C MET A 49 11.08 3.50 0.34
N ARG A 50 11.76 4.63 0.51
CA ARG A 50 11.99 5.25 1.83
C ARG A 50 10.68 5.68 2.49
N ASP A 51 9.74 6.18 1.72
CA ASP A 51 8.42 6.61 2.18
C ASP A 51 7.49 5.40 2.49
N LEU A 52 7.70 4.28 1.79
CA LEU A 52 6.85 3.09 1.91
C LEU A 52 7.31 2.12 3.02
N ILE A 53 8.57 2.17 3.42
CA ILE A 53 9.13 1.20 4.36
C ILE A 53 9.90 1.94 5.45
N PRO A 54 9.22 2.45 6.48
CA PRO A 54 9.90 2.77 7.72
C PRO A 54 10.48 1.47 8.27
N GLY A 55 11.74 1.48 8.69
CA GLY A 55 12.27 0.42 9.55
C GLY A 55 11.37 0.26 10.78
N PRO A 56 11.45 -0.82 11.53
CA PRO A 56 10.57 -1.12 12.67
C PRO A 56 10.47 -0.04 13.74
N ASN A 57 11.22 1.04 13.62
CA ASN A 57 11.13 2.22 14.48
C ASN A 57 11.27 3.53 13.68
N GLY A 58 10.94 3.51 12.37
CA GLY A 58 11.19 4.65 11.49
C GLY A 58 12.64 4.78 11.00
N ASP A 59 13.53 3.87 11.35
CA ASP A 59 14.98 4.01 11.27
C ASP A 59 15.60 3.28 10.06
N THR A 60 15.10 3.51 8.87
CA THR A 60 15.86 3.15 7.66
C THR A 60 16.99 4.17 7.48
N ILE A 61 18.23 3.70 7.55
CA ILE A 61 19.43 4.50 7.36
C ILE A 61 20.02 4.30 5.96
N ASP A 62 20.81 5.25 5.50
CA ASP A 62 21.62 5.08 4.29
C ASP A 62 23.00 4.47 4.61
N ILE A 63 23.79 4.20 3.54
CA ILE A 63 25.13 3.64 3.67
C ILE A 63 26.07 4.60 4.41
N ASP A 64 25.93 5.92 4.24
CA ASP A 64 26.81 6.88 4.91
C ASP A 64 26.63 6.80 6.42
N MET A 65 25.39 6.73 6.88
CA MET A 65 25.05 6.56 8.29
C MET A 65 25.50 5.20 8.82
N ALA A 66 25.32 4.13 8.05
CA ALA A 66 25.71 2.77 8.45
C ALA A 66 27.23 2.65 8.63
N VAL A 67 28.02 3.19 7.70
CA VAL A 67 29.48 3.19 7.76
C VAL A 67 29.97 4.07 8.91
N GLN A 68 29.41 5.27 9.08
CA GLN A 68 29.79 6.15 10.17
C GLN A 68 29.51 5.52 11.54
N TYR A 69 28.32 4.93 11.72
CA TYR A 69 28.00 4.18 12.94
C TYR A 69 29.00 3.03 13.19
N GLY A 70 29.36 2.29 12.16
CA GLY A 70 30.31 1.19 12.25
C GLY A 70 31.69 1.64 12.73
N LEU A 71 32.16 2.79 12.23
CA LEU A 71 33.46 3.36 12.63
C LEU A 71 33.44 3.92 14.06
N ASP A 72 32.37 4.59 14.45
CA ASP A 72 32.29 5.32 15.71
C ASP A 72 31.86 4.45 16.90
N SER A 73 31.06 3.40 16.65
CA SER A 73 30.33 2.71 17.70
C SER A 73 30.55 1.19 17.75
N VAL A 74 31.18 0.59 16.72
CA VAL A 74 31.43 -0.85 16.69
C VAL A 74 32.95 -1.10 16.81
N PRO A 75 33.43 -1.70 17.92
CA PRO A 75 34.83 -1.99 18.09
C PRO A 75 35.37 -2.91 16.97
N GLU A 76 36.65 -2.73 16.60
CA GLU A 76 37.30 -3.57 15.59
C GLU A 76 37.18 -5.07 15.93
N GLY A 77 36.96 -5.89 14.92
CA GLY A 77 36.74 -7.32 15.05
C GLY A 77 35.39 -7.74 15.61
N THR A 78 34.48 -6.78 15.89
CA THR A 78 33.14 -7.06 16.48
C THR A 78 31.98 -6.70 15.55
N THR A 79 30.79 -7.06 15.99
CA THR A 79 29.52 -6.80 15.29
C THR A 79 28.56 -6.06 16.21
N SER A 80 27.76 -5.14 15.65
CA SER A 80 26.75 -4.39 16.40
C SER A 80 25.75 -5.32 17.08
N SER A 81 25.27 -4.93 18.27
CA SER A 81 24.28 -5.68 19.04
C SER A 81 22.88 -5.61 18.43
N LYS A 82 22.57 -4.56 17.64
CA LYS A 82 21.30 -4.38 16.94
C LYS A 82 21.50 -4.39 15.41
N GLY A 83 20.47 -4.83 14.69
CA GLY A 83 20.41 -4.74 13.24
C GLY A 83 19.84 -3.41 12.76
N PHE A 84 20.12 -3.08 11.51
CA PHE A 84 19.70 -1.84 10.85
C PHE A 84 19.04 -2.16 9.52
N TYR A 85 18.04 -1.37 9.15
CA TYR A 85 17.49 -1.31 7.81
C TYR A 85 18.31 -0.30 7.00
N ILE A 86 18.89 -0.73 5.90
CA ILE A 86 19.81 0.08 5.09
C ILE A 86 19.26 0.17 3.67
N LEU A 87 18.95 1.41 3.23
CA LEU A 87 18.55 1.72 1.87
C LEU A 87 19.78 1.96 1.01
N ALA A 88 19.85 1.27 -0.12
CA ALA A 88 21.00 1.32 -1.00
C ALA A 88 20.67 0.91 -2.43
N ALA A 89 21.62 1.09 -3.35
CA ALA A 89 21.60 0.44 -4.66
C ALA A 89 22.66 -0.64 -4.73
N VAL A 90 22.36 -1.73 -5.43
CA VAL A 90 23.35 -2.78 -5.72
C VAL A 90 24.43 -2.20 -6.65
N LYS A 91 25.69 -2.24 -6.24
CA LYS A 91 26.79 -1.82 -7.10
C LYS A 91 27.21 -2.96 -8.01
N ASN A 92 27.65 -4.04 -7.41
CA ASN A 92 28.09 -5.25 -8.10
C ASN A 92 28.21 -6.42 -7.10
N HIS A 93 28.21 -7.63 -7.62
CA HIS A 93 28.59 -8.80 -6.85
C HIS A 93 30.08 -8.80 -6.56
N SER A 94 30.51 -9.62 -5.60
CA SER A 94 31.93 -9.84 -5.37
C SER A 94 32.65 -10.25 -6.68
N THR A 95 33.82 -9.72 -6.92
CA THR A 95 34.61 -10.04 -8.12
C THR A 95 35.24 -11.45 -8.09
N LYS A 96 35.23 -12.08 -6.93
CA LYS A 96 35.70 -13.46 -6.78
C LYS A 96 34.55 -14.40 -7.18
N GLU A 97 34.71 -15.08 -8.29
CA GLU A 97 33.70 -15.93 -8.94
C GLU A 97 33.05 -16.95 -8.00
N LYS A 98 33.81 -17.52 -7.05
CA LYS A 98 33.29 -18.45 -6.03
C LYS A 98 32.58 -17.79 -4.87
N GLU A 99 32.62 -16.46 -4.78
CA GLU A 99 32.06 -15.66 -3.70
C GLU A 99 30.86 -14.80 -4.15
N GLN A 100 30.54 -14.77 -5.46
CA GLN A 100 29.43 -13.94 -5.96
C GLN A 100 28.08 -14.46 -5.46
N PHE A 101 27.84 -15.71 -5.74
CA PHE A 101 26.63 -16.44 -5.38
C PHE A 101 26.99 -17.87 -5.04
N ASN A 102 26.54 -18.35 -3.91
CA ASN A 102 26.73 -19.74 -3.52
C ASN A 102 25.38 -20.48 -3.58
N PRO A 103 25.15 -21.31 -4.61
CA PRO A 103 23.89 -22.03 -4.78
C PRO A 103 23.56 -22.97 -3.60
N SER A 104 24.58 -23.54 -2.95
CA SER A 104 24.37 -24.45 -1.82
C SER A 104 23.81 -23.74 -0.60
N TYR A 105 24.27 -22.52 -0.34
CA TYR A 105 23.80 -21.70 0.77
C TYR A 105 22.71 -20.72 0.36
N GLY A 106 22.59 -20.37 -0.93
CA GLY A 106 21.62 -19.43 -1.46
C GLY A 106 21.82 -18.01 -0.94
N ASN A 107 23.05 -17.57 -0.80
CA ASN A 107 23.39 -16.22 -0.35
C ASN A 107 24.30 -15.49 -1.32
N PHE A 108 24.26 -14.16 -1.25
CA PHE A 108 25.10 -13.27 -2.03
C PHE A 108 26.23 -12.65 -1.23
N TYR A 109 27.34 -12.40 -1.92
CA TYR A 109 28.40 -11.51 -1.53
C TYR A 109 28.36 -10.30 -2.45
N VAL A 110 27.81 -9.19 -1.95
CA VAL A 110 27.44 -8.06 -2.79
C VAL A 110 27.93 -6.73 -2.20
N TYR A 111 28.36 -5.83 -3.07
CA TYR A 111 28.64 -4.45 -2.73
C TYR A 111 27.40 -3.60 -2.99
N LEU A 112 26.95 -2.92 -1.96
CA LEU A 112 25.95 -1.88 -2.03
C LEU A 112 26.62 -0.52 -2.10
N ARG A 113 25.95 0.47 -2.69
CA ARG A 113 26.44 1.83 -2.76
C ARG A 113 25.38 2.82 -2.26
N ASN A 114 25.88 3.97 -1.76
CA ASN A 114 25.01 5.09 -1.42
C ASN A 114 24.49 5.78 -2.71
N LYS A 115 23.57 6.75 -2.51
CA LYS A 115 22.97 7.53 -3.57
C LYS A 115 23.98 8.24 -4.46
N LEU A 116 25.07 8.77 -3.87
CA LEU A 116 26.11 9.49 -4.60
C LEU A 116 27.12 8.56 -5.31
N GLY A 117 27.08 7.27 -5.02
CA GLY A 117 28.00 6.29 -5.60
C GLY A 117 29.45 6.36 -5.10
N ASN A 118 29.71 7.20 -4.10
CA ASN A 118 31.07 7.45 -3.57
C ASN A 118 31.37 6.69 -2.27
N ARG A 119 30.39 5.96 -1.71
CA ARG A 119 30.57 5.12 -0.52
C ARG A 119 29.90 3.77 -0.71
N GLU A 120 30.54 2.74 -0.22
CA GLU A 120 30.11 1.35 -0.40
C GLU A 120 29.99 0.64 0.93
N LEU A 121 29.12 -0.38 0.95
CA LEU A 121 28.95 -1.30 2.05
C LEU A 121 29.01 -2.74 1.49
N PHE A 122 29.94 -3.53 1.95
CA PHE A 122 30.00 -4.94 1.60
C PHE A 122 28.98 -5.73 2.42
N CYS A 123 28.18 -6.55 1.77
CA CYS A 123 27.25 -7.47 2.43
C CYS A 123 27.83 -8.89 2.38
N TYR A 124 28.19 -9.41 3.53
CA TYR A 124 28.70 -10.76 3.67
C TYR A 124 27.57 -11.73 3.94
N ARG A 125 27.34 -12.68 3.02
CA ARG A 125 26.29 -13.71 3.08
C ARG A 125 24.88 -13.15 3.21
N LEU A 126 24.53 -12.21 2.33
CA LEU A 126 23.17 -11.66 2.28
C LEU A 126 22.18 -12.73 1.80
N MET A 127 21.11 -12.95 2.55
CA MET A 127 20.00 -13.84 2.21
C MET A 127 18.87 -13.07 1.49
N GLY A 128 18.00 -13.79 0.82
CA GLY A 128 16.83 -13.22 0.14
C GLY A 128 15.73 -12.74 1.10
N ILE A 129 14.60 -12.38 0.53
CA ILE A 129 13.40 -11.90 1.25
C ILE A 129 13.02 -12.90 2.36
N LYS A 130 12.73 -12.37 3.56
CA LYS A 130 12.43 -13.16 4.76
C LYS A 130 13.48 -14.20 5.14
N GLY A 131 14.74 -14.04 4.64
CA GLY A 131 15.83 -14.98 4.89
C GLY A 131 15.78 -16.24 4.02
N GLN A 132 14.98 -16.25 2.97
CA GLN A 132 14.94 -17.36 2.01
C GLN A 132 16.24 -17.41 1.21
N LYS A 133 16.53 -18.57 0.63
CA LYS A 133 17.66 -18.74 -0.27
C LYS A 133 17.39 -18.06 -1.61
N PHE A 134 18.37 -17.34 -2.11
CA PHE A 134 18.39 -17.00 -3.53
C PHE A 134 18.63 -18.27 -4.36
N THR A 135 18.04 -18.32 -5.53
CA THR A 135 18.13 -19.44 -6.48
C THR A 135 18.81 -19.06 -7.79
N ASP A 136 18.89 -17.76 -8.07
CA ASP A 136 19.46 -17.22 -9.30
C ASP A 136 20.21 -15.91 -9.04
N LEU A 137 21.32 -15.70 -9.79
CA LEU A 137 22.16 -14.51 -9.66
C LEU A 137 21.39 -13.22 -10.01
N ASN A 138 20.42 -13.31 -10.95
CA ASN A 138 19.65 -12.17 -11.41
C ASN A 138 18.60 -11.68 -10.40
N GLN A 139 18.38 -12.41 -9.31
CA GLN A 139 17.47 -11.96 -8.24
C GLN A 139 18.01 -10.74 -7.47
N MET A 140 19.25 -10.35 -7.71
CA MET A 140 19.89 -9.17 -7.16
C MET A 140 20.94 -8.65 -8.15
N ALA A 141 20.52 -7.80 -9.08
CA ALA A 141 21.34 -7.32 -10.18
C ALA A 141 21.98 -5.94 -9.86
N PRO A 142 23.13 -5.61 -10.47
CA PRO A 142 23.68 -4.26 -10.39
C PRO A 142 22.68 -3.20 -10.85
N GLY A 143 22.48 -2.18 -10.02
CA GLY A 143 21.50 -1.11 -10.25
C GLY A 143 20.22 -1.26 -9.44
N ASP A 144 19.88 -2.46 -8.98
CA ASP A 144 18.69 -2.68 -8.16
C ASP A 144 18.69 -1.79 -6.91
N VAL A 145 17.55 -1.21 -6.60
CA VAL A 145 17.36 -0.46 -5.36
C VAL A 145 16.79 -1.40 -4.31
N VAL A 146 17.46 -1.45 -3.17
CA VAL A 146 17.19 -2.45 -2.14
C VAL A 146 17.12 -1.82 -0.75
N VAL A 147 16.30 -2.42 0.11
CA VAL A 147 16.46 -2.30 1.56
C VAL A 147 16.95 -3.64 2.08
N VAL A 148 18.04 -3.61 2.80
CA VAL A 148 18.61 -4.78 3.48
C VAL A 148 18.55 -4.60 4.99
N TYR A 149 18.42 -5.69 5.73
CA TYR A 149 18.46 -5.69 7.18
C TYR A 149 19.59 -6.59 7.66
N GLY A 150 20.39 -6.12 8.61
CA GLY A 150 21.44 -6.93 9.23
C GLY A 150 22.25 -6.15 10.24
N ASN A 151 23.23 -6.82 10.84
CA ASN A 151 24.11 -6.22 11.81
C ASN A 151 25.35 -5.63 11.12
N ILE A 152 25.79 -4.46 11.60
CA ILE A 152 26.98 -3.79 11.11
C ILE A 152 28.20 -4.40 11.82
N GLN A 153 29.16 -4.86 11.04
CA GLN A 153 30.42 -5.41 11.51
C GLN A 153 31.57 -4.47 11.16
N ASN A 154 32.42 -4.21 12.12
CA ASN A 154 33.71 -3.56 11.89
C ASN A 154 34.78 -4.64 11.74
N TYR A 155 35.01 -5.08 10.50
CA TYR A 155 36.01 -6.08 10.17
C TYR A 155 37.35 -5.39 9.99
N TYR A 156 38.08 -5.17 11.11
CA TYR A 156 39.39 -4.54 11.15
C TYR A 156 39.48 -3.23 10.37
N GLY A 157 38.58 -2.31 10.64
CA GLY A 157 38.47 -1.00 9.96
C GLY A 157 37.64 -0.99 8.67
N SER A 158 37.30 -2.17 8.13
CA SER A 158 36.38 -2.29 7.02
C SER A 158 34.94 -2.52 7.52
N ILE A 159 34.06 -1.59 7.27
CA ILE A 159 32.66 -1.71 7.69
C ILE A 159 31.87 -2.53 6.70
N GLN A 160 31.17 -3.54 7.19
CA GLN A 160 30.36 -4.45 6.38
C GLN A 160 29.05 -4.84 7.06
N LEU A 161 28.07 -5.31 6.29
CA LEU A 161 26.86 -5.96 6.80
C LEU A 161 27.13 -7.46 6.92
N SER A 162 26.92 -8.03 8.11
CA SER A 162 27.16 -9.44 8.38
C SER A 162 25.84 -10.19 8.58
N GLY A 163 25.63 -11.30 7.85
CA GLY A 163 24.49 -12.18 8.01
C GLY A 163 23.14 -11.51 7.73
N GLY A 164 23.10 -10.57 6.78
CA GLY A 164 21.92 -9.78 6.46
C GLY A 164 20.90 -10.53 5.59
N LYS A 165 19.75 -9.89 5.42
CA LYS A 165 18.70 -10.34 4.50
C LYS A 165 18.14 -9.18 3.68
N LEU A 166 17.70 -9.47 2.47
CA LEU A 166 16.93 -8.56 1.65
C LEU A 166 15.57 -8.34 2.29
N VAL A 167 15.11 -7.09 2.35
CA VAL A 167 13.79 -6.70 2.87
C VAL A 167 12.90 -6.30 1.73
N THR A 168 13.40 -5.43 0.84
CA THR A 168 12.70 -5.00 -0.38
C THR A 168 13.67 -4.88 -1.54
N SER A 169 13.14 -4.92 -2.75
CA SER A 169 13.88 -4.68 -3.98
C SER A 169 12.92 -4.19 -5.06
N ASP A 170 13.38 -3.33 -5.94
CA ASP A 170 12.69 -2.99 -7.18
C ASP A 170 12.89 -4.03 -8.29
N ASN A 171 13.75 -5.03 -8.06
CA ASN A 171 13.94 -6.14 -8.99
C ASN A 171 12.78 -7.14 -8.89
N PRO A 172 11.99 -7.34 -9.97
CA PRO A 172 10.85 -8.26 -9.94
C PRO A 172 11.25 -9.72 -9.68
N LEU A 173 12.49 -10.11 -9.97
CA LEU A 173 13.00 -11.46 -9.73
C LEU A 173 13.41 -11.70 -8.28
N SER A 174 13.50 -10.66 -7.47
CA SER A 174 13.91 -10.75 -6.05
C SER A 174 12.94 -11.53 -5.17
N GLY A 175 11.69 -11.72 -5.63
CA GLY A 175 10.60 -12.29 -4.86
C GLY A 175 9.97 -11.30 -3.87
N TYR A 176 10.36 -10.03 -3.90
CA TYR A 176 9.68 -8.99 -3.13
C TYR A 176 8.34 -8.65 -3.79
N LYS A 177 7.30 -8.65 -2.98
CA LYS A 177 5.99 -8.13 -3.34
C LYS A 177 5.63 -7.06 -2.32
N PRO A 178 5.35 -5.84 -2.75
CA PRO A 178 4.88 -4.79 -1.85
C PRO A 178 3.55 -5.21 -1.21
N ASP A 179 3.30 -4.77 0.00
CA ASP A 179 2.00 -4.93 0.61
C ASP A 179 0.94 -4.21 -0.24
N PRO A 180 -0.23 -4.83 -0.46
CA PRO A 180 -1.29 -4.21 -1.24
C PRO A 180 -1.74 -2.90 -0.59
N ILE A 181 -1.88 -1.85 -1.39
CA ILE A 181 -2.37 -0.56 -0.93
C ILE A 181 -3.81 -0.71 -0.45
N VAL A 182 -4.09 -0.26 0.77
CA VAL A 182 -5.44 -0.17 1.33
C VAL A 182 -5.81 1.31 1.42
N VAL A 183 -6.86 1.71 0.71
CA VAL A 183 -7.36 3.10 0.67
C VAL A 183 -8.41 3.33 1.75
N LEU A 184 -9.26 2.33 2.00
CA LEU A 184 -10.27 2.34 3.04
C LEU A 184 -10.35 0.96 3.70
N SER A 185 -10.41 0.94 5.04
CA SER A 185 -10.72 -0.26 5.82
C SER A 185 -11.62 0.14 6.98
N GLU A 186 -12.79 -0.49 7.08
CA GLU A 186 -13.79 -0.20 8.11
C GLU A 186 -14.44 -1.49 8.60
N SER A 187 -14.31 -1.77 9.89
CA SER A 187 -14.91 -2.94 10.54
C SER A 187 -16.28 -2.65 11.14
N PHE A 188 -16.54 -1.38 11.48
CA PHE A 188 -17.68 -0.92 12.25
C PHE A 188 -17.75 -1.47 13.69
N ASP A 189 -16.63 -1.87 14.29
CA ASP A 189 -16.63 -2.42 15.64
C ASP A 189 -17.01 -1.38 16.70
N GLU A 190 -16.60 -0.13 16.52
CA GLU A 190 -16.78 0.93 17.50
C GLU A 190 -17.84 1.97 17.08
N SER A 191 -17.98 2.25 15.79
CA SER A 191 -18.86 3.29 15.26
C SER A 191 -19.15 3.10 13.77
N ALA A 192 -19.89 4.03 13.16
CA ALA A 192 -20.05 4.11 11.70
C ALA A 192 -18.74 4.52 10.96
N GLY A 193 -17.64 4.73 11.68
CA GLY A 193 -16.35 5.12 11.14
C GLY A 193 -16.42 6.42 10.35
N ALA A 194 -15.78 6.42 9.19
CA ALA A 194 -15.75 7.56 8.27
C ALA A 194 -16.99 7.65 7.35
N PHE A 195 -17.92 6.70 7.46
CA PHE A 195 -19.14 6.70 6.66
C PHE A 195 -20.17 7.72 7.18
N THR A 196 -20.95 8.28 6.27
CA THR A 196 -22.03 9.23 6.57
C THR A 196 -23.37 8.69 6.09
N ILE A 197 -24.46 9.09 6.76
CA ILE A 197 -25.81 8.71 6.37
C ILE A 197 -26.45 9.87 5.59
N ASP A 198 -26.88 9.60 4.35
CA ASP A 198 -27.59 10.54 3.49
C ASP A 198 -29.05 10.08 3.34
N VAL A 199 -29.96 10.78 4.01
CA VAL A 199 -31.39 10.46 4.03
C VAL A 199 -32.09 11.14 2.84
N LYS A 200 -32.51 10.35 1.85
CA LYS A 200 -33.27 10.82 0.68
C LYS A 200 -34.76 10.87 0.95
N LYS A 201 -35.29 9.91 1.71
CA LYS A 201 -36.64 9.83 2.20
C LYS A 201 -36.66 9.27 3.62
N ALA A 202 -37.05 10.06 4.59
CA ALA A 202 -37.11 9.67 5.99
C ALA A 202 -38.24 8.67 6.27
N ALA A 203 -37.96 7.72 7.19
CA ALA A 203 -38.97 6.97 7.94
C ALA A 203 -39.27 7.68 9.27
N SER A 204 -40.12 7.09 10.11
CA SER A 204 -40.42 7.62 11.45
C SER A 204 -39.25 7.51 12.44
N ALA A 205 -38.23 6.74 12.12
CA ALA A 205 -36.99 6.62 12.88
C ALA A 205 -35.80 6.45 11.94
N ASP A 206 -34.55 6.50 12.50
CA ASP A 206 -33.32 6.29 11.76
C ASP A 206 -33.27 4.90 11.17
N VAL A 207 -33.04 4.83 9.85
CA VAL A 207 -33.00 3.58 9.08
C VAL A 207 -31.65 2.88 9.27
N TRP A 208 -30.54 3.59 9.12
CA TRP A 208 -29.20 3.07 9.37
C TRP A 208 -28.83 3.23 10.84
N GLN A 209 -28.46 2.12 11.46
CA GLN A 209 -28.02 2.07 12.85
C GLN A 209 -26.70 1.33 12.96
N HIS A 210 -25.82 1.82 13.82
CA HIS A 210 -24.59 1.11 14.20
C HIS A 210 -24.90 0.08 15.28
N ILE A 211 -24.46 -1.15 15.05
CA ILE A 211 -24.51 -2.24 16.02
C ILE A 211 -23.07 -2.52 16.45
N ALA A 212 -22.74 -2.15 17.68
CA ALA A 212 -21.39 -2.30 18.23
C ALA A 212 -20.98 -3.78 18.38
N ALA A 213 -19.68 -4.02 18.28
CA ALA A 213 -19.08 -5.33 18.58
C ALA A 213 -19.40 -5.78 20.00
N ALA A 214 -19.70 -7.06 20.20
CA ALA A 214 -20.00 -7.61 21.51
C ALA A 214 -19.47 -9.04 21.67
N GLY A 215 -18.56 -9.26 22.61
CA GLY A 215 -17.88 -10.54 22.82
C GLY A 215 -17.07 -10.94 21.57
N SER A 216 -17.40 -12.09 20.97
CA SER A 216 -16.77 -12.57 19.73
C SER A 216 -17.47 -12.08 18.45
N LYS A 217 -18.52 -11.24 18.57
CA LYS A 217 -19.27 -10.73 17.41
C LYS A 217 -18.70 -9.37 17.00
N GLN A 218 -18.42 -9.24 15.71
CA GLN A 218 -17.99 -7.98 15.09
C GLN A 218 -19.15 -6.97 15.04
N GLY A 219 -18.80 -5.69 15.02
CA GLY A 219 -19.73 -4.61 14.78
C GLY A 219 -20.16 -4.55 13.31
N TYR A 220 -21.27 -3.86 13.03
CA TYR A 220 -21.78 -3.69 11.67
C TYR A 220 -22.75 -2.50 11.58
N MET A 221 -22.92 -1.98 10.38
CA MET A 221 -24.03 -1.07 10.09
C MET A 221 -25.24 -1.87 9.63
N CYS A 222 -26.41 -1.51 10.13
CA CYS A 222 -27.67 -2.20 9.84
C CYS A 222 -28.74 -1.22 9.40
N ALA A 223 -29.31 -1.41 8.22
CA ALA A 223 -30.45 -0.66 7.73
C ALA A 223 -31.73 -1.48 7.82
N THR A 224 -32.78 -0.88 8.35
CA THR A 224 -34.14 -1.40 8.27
C THR A 224 -35.14 -0.29 8.46
N ALA A 225 -36.20 -0.30 7.68
CA ALA A 225 -37.37 0.57 7.88
C ALA A 225 -38.60 -0.22 8.42
N ASN A 226 -38.36 -1.39 9.03
CA ASN A 226 -39.34 -2.04 9.88
C ASN A 226 -39.25 -1.45 11.28
N ILE A 227 -40.02 -0.37 11.52
CA ILE A 227 -40.02 0.42 12.74
C ILE A 227 -41.18 -0.04 13.64
N ASN A 228 -40.85 -0.65 14.79
CA ASN A 228 -41.81 -1.17 15.74
C ASN A 228 -42.86 -2.12 15.11
N GLY A 229 -42.45 -2.93 14.13
CA GLY A 229 -43.30 -3.89 13.43
C GLY A 229 -44.08 -3.29 12.25
N THR A 230 -43.90 -2.00 11.96
CA THR A 230 -44.48 -1.32 10.78
C THR A 230 -43.39 -1.19 9.71
N GLU A 231 -43.66 -1.69 8.52
CA GLU A 231 -42.78 -1.56 7.36
C GLU A 231 -43.09 -0.24 6.64
N GLU A 232 -42.15 0.72 6.76
CA GLU A 232 -42.28 2.06 6.24
C GLU A 232 -41.54 2.25 4.91
N ALA A 233 -42.04 3.17 4.06
CA ALA A 233 -41.35 3.56 2.86
C ALA A 233 -40.23 4.56 3.19
N SER A 234 -39.00 4.25 2.81
CA SER A 234 -37.84 5.12 3.03
C SER A 234 -36.79 4.98 1.94
N GLU A 235 -35.85 5.93 1.90
CA GLU A 235 -34.61 5.80 1.14
C GLU A 235 -33.47 6.47 1.93
N SER A 236 -32.45 5.72 2.29
CA SER A 236 -31.33 6.18 3.11
C SER A 236 -30.04 5.48 2.71
N TRP A 237 -28.99 6.23 2.51
CA TRP A 237 -27.73 5.77 1.95
C TRP A 237 -26.62 5.86 2.99
N LEU A 238 -25.83 4.81 3.16
CA LEU A 238 -24.58 4.81 3.91
C LEU A 238 -23.43 5.07 2.93
N VAL A 239 -22.85 6.28 2.99
CA VAL A 239 -21.91 6.81 1.99
C VAL A 239 -20.50 6.84 2.55
N SER A 240 -19.54 6.32 1.80
CA SER A 240 -18.12 6.38 2.13
C SER A 240 -17.56 7.81 2.03
N PRO A 241 -16.43 8.10 2.68
CA PRO A 241 -15.64 9.28 2.32
C PRO A 241 -15.18 9.19 0.86
N ALA A 242 -14.69 10.33 0.33
CA ALA A 242 -14.01 10.35 -0.96
C ALA A 242 -12.67 9.62 -0.86
N MET A 243 -12.36 8.79 -1.85
CA MET A 243 -11.18 7.94 -1.88
C MET A 243 -10.35 8.19 -3.13
N ASP A 244 -9.05 8.25 -2.97
CA ASP A 244 -8.09 8.33 -4.07
C ASP A 244 -7.65 6.92 -4.50
N LEU A 245 -8.36 6.35 -5.46
CA LEU A 245 -8.06 5.03 -6.02
C LEU A 245 -6.90 5.05 -7.04
N THR A 246 -6.39 6.22 -7.44
CA THR A 246 -5.24 6.32 -8.35
C THR A 246 -3.96 5.76 -7.71
N LYS A 247 -3.96 5.56 -6.40
CA LYS A 247 -2.89 4.90 -5.64
C LYS A 247 -2.81 3.39 -5.91
N CYS A 248 -3.93 2.74 -6.22
CA CYS A 248 -4.02 1.30 -6.47
C CYS A 248 -3.49 0.98 -7.88
N LYS A 249 -2.19 0.72 -8.01
CA LYS A 249 -1.53 0.47 -9.30
C LYS A 249 -1.80 -0.93 -9.84
N ASN A 250 -2.12 -1.89 -8.97
CA ASN A 250 -2.35 -3.29 -9.30
C ASN A 250 -3.86 -3.65 -9.33
N GLY A 251 -4.72 -2.65 -9.60
CA GLY A 251 -6.17 -2.80 -9.57
C GLY A 251 -6.79 -2.32 -8.27
N ALA A 252 -8.10 -2.04 -8.28
CA ALA A 252 -8.85 -1.59 -7.12
C ALA A 252 -10.03 -2.52 -6.89
N LEU A 253 -10.10 -3.16 -5.72
CA LEU A 253 -11.19 -4.03 -5.31
C LEU A 253 -11.90 -3.45 -4.09
N LEU A 254 -13.23 -3.57 -4.07
CA LEU A 254 -14.05 -3.43 -2.89
C LEU A 254 -14.41 -4.82 -2.39
N THR A 255 -14.06 -5.15 -1.15
CA THR A 255 -14.54 -6.34 -0.45
C THR A 255 -15.32 -5.94 0.79
N PHE A 256 -16.41 -6.63 1.07
CA PHE A 256 -17.22 -6.41 2.28
C PHE A 256 -18.04 -7.65 2.61
N SER A 257 -18.47 -7.77 3.86
CA SER A 257 -19.39 -8.83 4.27
C SER A 257 -20.77 -8.22 4.50
N HIS A 258 -21.81 -8.89 4.01
CA HIS A 258 -23.17 -8.38 4.16
C HIS A 258 -24.21 -9.52 4.22
N TYR A 259 -25.41 -9.16 4.63
CA TYR A 259 -26.61 -9.96 4.39
C TYR A 259 -27.83 -9.09 4.12
N GLY A 260 -28.71 -9.56 3.23
CA GLY A 260 -30.08 -9.09 3.11
C GLY A 260 -31.02 -10.05 3.86
N PHE A 261 -31.86 -9.55 4.76
CA PHE A 261 -32.79 -10.36 5.52
C PHE A 261 -34.21 -9.90 5.31
N TYR A 262 -35.11 -10.85 5.03
CA TYR A 262 -36.56 -10.64 4.97
C TYR A 262 -37.31 -11.93 5.23
N THR A 263 -38.45 -11.84 5.92
CA THR A 263 -39.30 -13.00 6.23
C THR A 263 -40.33 -13.30 5.14
N GLY A 264 -40.60 -12.31 4.28
CA GLY A 264 -41.55 -12.41 3.16
C GLY A 264 -40.89 -12.81 1.84
N ASP A 265 -41.47 -12.38 0.74
CA ASP A 265 -40.93 -12.55 -0.61
C ASP A 265 -39.79 -11.58 -0.86
N ALA A 266 -38.61 -12.12 -1.22
CA ALA A 266 -37.39 -11.35 -1.50
C ALA A 266 -37.30 -10.83 -2.95
N THR A 267 -38.33 -10.96 -3.75
CA THR A 267 -38.37 -10.39 -5.12
C THR A 267 -38.10 -8.91 -5.09
N GLY A 268 -37.20 -8.42 -5.95
CA GLY A 268 -36.80 -6.99 -6.01
C GLY A 268 -35.78 -6.58 -4.92
N ARG A 269 -35.09 -7.56 -4.31
CA ARG A 269 -34.01 -7.28 -3.34
C ARG A 269 -32.97 -6.34 -3.92
N GLU A 270 -32.57 -6.55 -5.18
CA GLU A 270 -31.56 -5.76 -5.88
C GLU A 270 -31.99 -4.32 -6.16
N ASP A 271 -33.28 -4.04 -6.14
CA ASP A 271 -33.84 -2.67 -6.28
C ASP A 271 -33.90 -1.95 -4.93
N MET A 272 -33.99 -2.71 -3.84
CA MET A 272 -34.07 -2.19 -2.48
C MET A 272 -32.71 -2.03 -1.80
N LEU A 273 -31.78 -2.94 -2.07
CA LEU A 273 -30.45 -3.02 -1.45
C LEU A 273 -29.40 -2.84 -2.53
N ARG A 274 -29.08 -1.58 -2.89
CA ARG A 274 -28.22 -1.25 -4.03
C ARG A 274 -26.84 -0.81 -3.59
N LEU A 275 -25.80 -1.39 -4.17
CA LEU A 275 -24.44 -0.87 -4.08
C LEU A 275 -24.24 0.17 -5.19
N MET A 276 -23.84 1.38 -4.80
CA MET A 276 -23.68 2.50 -5.72
C MET A 276 -22.22 2.96 -5.73
N VAL A 277 -21.76 3.50 -6.85
CA VAL A 277 -20.46 4.14 -6.99
C VAL A 277 -20.61 5.49 -7.69
N SER A 278 -19.80 6.47 -7.28
CA SER A 278 -19.65 7.78 -7.94
C SER A 278 -18.18 8.03 -8.19
N LYS A 279 -17.85 8.40 -9.42
CA LYS A 279 -16.50 8.75 -9.87
C LYS A 279 -16.39 10.26 -10.07
N ASP A 280 -15.35 10.88 -9.50
CA ASP A 280 -15.04 12.31 -9.62
C ASP A 280 -16.19 13.25 -9.17
N GLY A 281 -17.04 12.78 -8.24
CA GLY A 281 -18.22 13.52 -7.80
C GLY A 281 -19.34 13.57 -8.85
N GLY A 282 -19.28 12.73 -9.87
CA GLY A 282 -20.31 12.56 -10.90
C GLY A 282 -21.55 11.82 -10.38
N GLU A 283 -22.43 11.48 -11.31
CA GLU A 283 -23.65 10.72 -11.04
C GLU A 283 -23.33 9.37 -10.38
N TRP A 284 -24.28 8.89 -9.59
CA TRP A 284 -24.20 7.58 -8.97
C TRP A 284 -24.63 6.48 -9.93
N GLU A 285 -23.78 5.49 -10.12
CA GLU A 285 -24.03 4.29 -10.91
C GLU A 285 -24.23 3.09 -9.99
N GLN A 286 -25.16 2.20 -10.33
CA GLN A 286 -25.39 0.97 -9.58
C GLN A 286 -24.37 -0.10 -10.00
N LEU A 287 -23.70 -0.68 -9.01
CA LEU A 287 -22.86 -1.86 -9.17
C LEU A 287 -23.69 -3.13 -9.00
N THR A 288 -23.47 -4.10 -9.86
CA THR A 288 -24.15 -5.39 -9.78
C THR A 288 -23.55 -6.24 -8.67
N LEU A 289 -24.41 -6.78 -7.81
CA LEU A 289 -24.07 -7.84 -6.88
C LEU A 289 -24.62 -9.14 -7.44
N ASP A 290 -23.75 -10.03 -7.91
CA ASP A 290 -24.13 -11.33 -8.45
C ASP A 290 -24.83 -12.17 -7.36
N SER A 291 -25.66 -13.12 -7.79
CA SER A 291 -26.47 -13.94 -6.88
C SER A 291 -25.62 -14.69 -5.83
N GLU A 292 -24.38 -15.04 -6.18
CA GLU A 292 -23.43 -15.74 -5.29
C GLU A 292 -22.90 -14.85 -4.17
N MET A 293 -22.88 -13.55 -4.37
CA MET A 293 -22.46 -12.56 -3.38
C MET A 293 -23.52 -12.36 -2.28
N TRP A 294 -24.75 -12.79 -2.51
CA TRP A 294 -25.84 -12.71 -1.52
C TRP A 294 -25.93 -13.97 -0.66
N ASN A 295 -26.40 -13.78 0.59
CA ASN A 295 -26.78 -14.92 1.42
C ASN A 295 -27.90 -15.72 0.71
N GLN A 296 -27.67 -17.01 0.52
CA GLN A 296 -28.54 -17.90 -0.26
C GLN A 296 -29.94 -18.04 0.36
N ASN A 297 -30.03 -17.93 1.68
CA ASN A 297 -31.32 -17.93 2.37
C ASN A 297 -31.58 -16.55 3.00
N VAL A 298 -32.43 -15.77 2.35
CA VAL A 298 -32.82 -14.43 2.80
C VAL A 298 -33.48 -14.41 4.19
N LYS A 299 -34.01 -15.52 4.67
CA LYS A 299 -34.58 -15.67 6.03
C LYS A 299 -33.52 -15.92 7.13
N GLN A 300 -32.24 -15.87 6.77
CA GLN A 300 -31.13 -16.03 7.70
C GLN A 300 -30.23 -14.78 7.71
N LYS A 301 -29.93 -14.29 8.90
CA LYS A 301 -28.98 -13.20 9.15
C LYS A 301 -27.54 -13.74 9.12
N ARG A 302 -27.08 -14.18 7.94
CA ARG A 302 -25.75 -14.75 7.73
C ARG A 302 -24.96 -13.88 6.78
N PHE A 303 -23.85 -13.35 7.26
CA PHE A 303 -22.91 -12.59 6.44
C PHE A 303 -22.31 -13.47 5.33
N THR A 304 -22.26 -12.90 4.13
CA THR A 304 -21.62 -13.44 2.93
C THR A 304 -20.66 -12.38 2.44
N GLU A 305 -19.50 -12.79 1.99
CA GLU A 305 -18.51 -11.89 1.42
C GLU A 305 -18.86 -11.55 -0.03
N ALA A 306 -18.69 -10.29 -0.40
CA ALA A 306 -18.79 -9.79 -1.76
C ALA A 306 -17.48 -9.12 -2.17
N THR A 307 -17.11 -9.31 -3.43
CA THR A 307 -15.93 -8.68 -4.04
C THR A 307 -16.31 -8.04 -5.35
N ILE A 308 -16.03 -6.75 -5.50
CA ILE A 308 -16.37 -5.95 -6.67
C ILE A 308 -15.11 -5.31 -7.24
N ASP A 309 -14.90 -5.46 -8.55
CA ASP A 309 -13.86 -4.77 -9.28
C ASP A 309 -14.24 -3.29 -9.49
N LEU A 310 -13.38 -2.39 -9.04
CA LEU A 310 -13.53 -0.95 -9.20
C LEU A 310 -12.60 -0.36 -10.27
N ALA A 311 -11.99 -1.16 -11.15
CA ALA A 311 -11.04 -0.69 -12.16
C ALA A 311 -11.60 0.44 -13.04
N ASN A 312 -12.88 0.38 -13.42
CA ASN A 312 -13.54 1.41 -14.23
C ASN A 312 -13.82 2.72 -13.46
N TYR A 313 -13.74 2.67 -12.14
CA TYR A 313 -14.07 3.77 -11.24
C TYR A 313 -12.82 4.37 -10.57
N VAL A 314 -11.63 4.01 -11.02
CA VAL A 314 -10.38 4.57 -10.52
C VAL A 314 -10.33 6.08 -10.81
N SER A 315 -10.26 6.88 -9.74
CA SER A 315 -10.10 8.32 -9.77
C SER A 315 -9.55 8.84 -8.43
N ALA A 316 -9.21 10.13 -8.37
CA ALA A 316 -8.78 10.77 -7.12
C ALA A 316 -9.95 11.06 -6.17
N ASN A 317 -11.20 10.89 -6.62
CA ASN A 317 -12.41 11.18 -5.85
C ASN A 317 -13.51 10.15 -6.18
N THR A 318 -13.26 8.89 -5.81
CA THR A 318 -14.27 7.82 -5.90
C THR A 318 -15.00 7.69 -4.56
N LYS A 319 -16.31 7.50 -4.61
CA LYS A 319 -17.15 7.16 -3.45
C LYS A 319 -17.96 5.92 -3.74
N ILE A 320 -18.28 5.16 -2.70
CA ILE A 320 -19.31 4.12 -2.75
C ILE A 320 -20.45 4.44 -1.79
N ALA A 321 -21.62 3.86 -2.03
CA ALA A 321 -22.72 3.95 -1.09
C ALA A 321 -23.53 2.63 -1.06
N PHE A 322 -23.94 2.25 0.14
CA PHE A 322 -24.94 1.23 0.35
C PHE A 322 -26.31 1.92 0.42
N ALA A 323 -27.02 1.90 -0.70
CA ALA A 323 -28.28 2.60 -0.88
C ALA A 323 -29.45 1.68 -0.50
N TYR A 324 -29.98 1.89 0.70
CA TYR A 324 -31.16 1.20 1.20
C TYR A 324 -32.43 1.91 0.73
N LYS A 325 -33.39 1.15 0.22
CA LYS A 325 -34.73 1.60 -0.12
C LYS A 325 -35.78 0.61 0.38
N SER A 326 -36.94 1.12 0.81
CA SER A 326 -38.07 0.30 1.22
C SER A 326 -39.36 0.91 0.72
N GLU A 327 -40.41 0.10 0.71
CA GLU A 327 -41.80 0.49 0.41
C GLU A 327 -42.69 0.23 1.62
N ALA A 328 -43.82 0.89 1.70
CA ALA A 328 -44.80 0.59 2.73
C ALA A 328 -45.28 -0.86 2.59
N GLY A 329 -45.18 -1.64 3.67
CA GLY A 329 -45.50 -3.07 3.69
C GLY A 329 -44.39 -3.96 3.14
N LYS A 330 -43.19 -3.39 2.81
CA LYS A 330 -42.04 -4.16 2.38
C LYS A 330 -40.74 -3.46 2.77
N ALA A 331 -40.14 -3.84 3.92
CA ALA A 331 -38.91 -3.30 4.44
C ALA A 331 -37.92 -4.43 4.80
N MET A 332 -36.98 -4.69 3.91
CA MET A 332 -35.88 -5.64 4.18
C MET A 332 -34.93 -5.09 5.23
N THR A 333 -34.11 -5.96 5.80
CA THR A 333 -32.95 -5.55 6.60
C THR A 333 -31.68 -5.75 5.78
N TRP A 334 -30.77 -4.78 5.79
CA TRP A 334 -29.45 -4.90 5.20
C TRP A 334 -28.36 -4.63 6.24
N ALA A 335 -27.48 -5.58 6.45
CA ALA A 335 -26.34 -5.41 7.32
C ALA A 335 -25.04 -5.48 6.51
N VAL A 336 -24.09 -4.62 6.84
CA VAL A 336 -22.76 -4.54 6.19
C VAL A 336 -21.66 -4.39 7.24
N GLN A 337 -20.54 -5.07 7.02
CA GLN A 337 -19.34 -5.01 7.86
C GLN A 337 -18.08 -5.32 7.05
N ASN A 338 -16.90 -5.11 7.65
CA ASN A 338 -15.60 -5.48 7.09
C ASN A 338 -15.38 -4.94 5.67
N ILE A 339 -15.64 -3.65 5.48
CA ILE A 339 -15.42 -2.99 4.20
C ILE A 339 -13.91 -2.78 4.02
N ARG A 340 -13.38 -3.22 2.88
CA ARG A 340 -12.01 -2.93 2.45
C ARG A 340 -12.00 -2.49 1.00
N ILE A 341 -11.34 -1.37 0.72
CA ILE A 341 -11.09 -0.88 -0.64
C ILE A 341 -9.59 -0.69 -0.81
N GLY A 342 -9.04 -1.29 -1.84
CA GLY A 342 -7.62 -1.23 -2.14
C GLY A 342 -7.19 -2.24 -3.18
N GLU A 343 -5.89 -2.45 -3.31
CA GLU A 343 -5.36 -3.46 -4.21
C GLU A 343 -5.73 -4.88 -3.76
N PRO A 344 -5.82 -5.84 -4.71
CA PRO A 344 -6.00 -7.25 -4.39
C PRO A 344 -4.98 -7.71 -3.34
N LYS A 345 -5.40 -8.58 -2.41
CA LYS A 345 -4.45 -9.32 -1.58
C LYS A 345 -3.90 -10.46 -2.43
N ASP A 346 -2.58 -10.64 -2.43
CA ASP A 346 -1.97 -11.85 -2.98
C ASP A 346 -2.47 -13.05 -2.14
N GLU A 347 -2.89 -14.11 -2.81
CA GLU A 347 -3.24 -15.39 -2.18
C GLU A 347 -2.01 -16.13 -1.64
#